data_66ad4bf569f1258278b3867bfcc31526
#
_entry.id   66ad4bf569f1258278b3867bfcc31526
#
_cell.length_a   1.000
_cell.length_b   1.000
_cell.length_c   1.000
_cell.angle_alpha   90.00
_cell.angle_beta   90.00
_cell.angle_gamma   90.00
#
_symmetry.space_group_name_H-M   'P 1'
#
loop_
_entity.id
_entity.type
_entity.pdbx_description
1 polymer ?
#
loop_
_entity_poly.entity_id
_entity_poly.type
_entity_poly.pdbx_seq_one_letter_code
_entity_poly.pdbx_strand_id
1 'polypeptide(L)'
;GACLAILAFSGLFMYDENGQLVPDLAESYEMTEDGLSYTFTMKDGLKWSDGTELNAKDVEYSWQRLANPDTGADYAYLTTVIATKDDGTLDIEASEDGKTFSVNLVAPCAYFLDLCAFPAFYPVPQASVEGADGYADNPGAWCTEAGFVSSGPMVCTGWKHNESMTYE
;
A
#
# COMPACT_ATOMS: atom_id res chain seq x y z
N GLY A 1 7.82 -0.64 14.00
CA GLY A 1 6.58 -0.06 13.65
C GLY A 1 6.59 0.83 12.43
N ALA A 2 5.68 1.83 12.42
CA ALA A 2 5.41 2.69 11.25
C ALA A 2 6.66 3.42 10.70
N CYS A 3 7.57 3.86 11.55
CA CYS A 3 8.79 4.55 11.11
C CYS A 3 9.70 3.67 10.23
N LEU A 4 9.74 2.36 10.49
CA LEU A 4 10.54 1.42 9.69
C LEU A 4 9.86 1.12 8.35
N ALA A 5 8.53 1.08 8.33
CA ALA A 5 7.78 0.90 7.09
C ALA A 5 8.00 2.04 6.09
N ILE A 6 8.11 3.29 6.57
CA ILE A 6 8.38 4.48 5.72
C ILE A 6 9.76 4.41 5.05
N LEU A 7 10.74 3.74 5.64
CA LEU A 7 12.06 3.56 5.02
C LEU A 7 12.02 2.54 3.88
N ALA A 8 11.26 1.46 4.05
CA ALA A 8 11.24 0.33 3.14
C ALA A 8 10.12 0.39 2.09
N PHE A 9 9.04 1.11 2.35
CA PHE A 9 7.86 1.14 1.48
C PHE A 9 7.39 2.56 1.18
N SER A 10 6.68 2.70 0.06
CA SER A 10 6.07 3.94 -0.39
C SER A 10 4.57 3.75 -0.54
N GLY A 11 3.79 4.84 -0.33
CA GLY A 11 2.36 4.89 -0.58
C GLY A 11 2.02 5.66 -1.85
N LEU A 12 0.73 5.80 -2.15
CA LEU A 12 0.27 6.66 -3.24
C LEU A 12 0.68 8.11 -3.01
N PHE A 13 0.65 8.55 -1.75
CA PHE A 13 1.07 9.86 -1.28
C PHE A 13 2.09 9.74 -0.16
N MET A 14 2.79 10.83 0.11
CA MET A 14 3.74 10.96 1.21
C MET A 14 3.67 12.37 1.81
N TYR A 15 4.27 12.56 2.98
CA TYR A 15 4.55 13.89 3.52
C TYR A 15 5.97 14.29 3.17
N ASP A 16 6.14 15.51 2.64
CA ASP A 16 7.45 16.09 2.36
C ASP A 16 8.16 16.58 3.64
N GLU A 17 9.35 17.13 3.48
CA GLU A 17 10.15 17.68 4.60
C GLU A 17 9.46 18.83 5.36
N ASN A 18 8.47 19.48 4.75
CA ASN A 18 7.68 20.57 5.33
C ASN A 18 6.37 20.05 5.96
N GLY A 19 6.13 18.73 5.94
CA GLY A 19 4.90 18.10 6.41
C GLY A 19 3.72 18.31 5.48
N GLN A 20 3.96 18.63 4.22
CA GLN A 20 2.91 18.78 3.20
C GLN A 20 2.67 17.45 2.48
N LEU A 21 1.41 17.15 2.24
CA LEU A 21 0.99 15.95 1.52
C LEU A 21 1.27 16.14 0.02
N VAL A 22 2.09 15.24 -0.55
CA VAL A 22 2.49 15.27 -1.95
C VAL A 22 2.34 13.88 -2.59
N PRO A 23 2.11 13.80 -3.92
CA PRO A 23 2.12 12.52 -4.63
C PRO A 23 3.47 11.80 -4.50
N ASP A 24 3.43 10.46 -4.34
CA ASP A 24 4.61 9.59 -4.29
C ASP A 24 4.55 8.54 -5.40
N LEU A 25 3.94 7.36 -5.19
CA LEU A 25 3.72 6.38 -6.27
C LEU A 25 2.70 6.88 -7.30
N ALA A 26 1.72 7.67 -6.87
CA ALA A 26 0.84 8.38 -7.79
C ALA A 26 1.55 9.59 -8.39
N GLU A 27 1.30 9.85 -9.68
CA GLU A 27 1.69 11.09 -10.34
C GLU A 27 0.66 12.21 -10.07
N SER A 28 -0.62 11.85 -10.12
CA SER A 28 -1.76 12.76 -9.95
C SER A 28 -3.00 12.00 -9.50
N TYR A 29 -4.03 12.76 -9.15
CA TYR A 29 -5.35 12.19 -8.87
C TYR A 29 -6.46 13.12 -9.35
N GLU A 30 -7.63 12.55 -9.56
CA GLU A 30 -8.87 13.26 -9.78
C GLU A 30 -9.91 12.83 -8.75
N MET A 31 -10.74 13.76 -8.30
CA MET A 31 -11.84 13.51 -7.38
C MET A 31 -13.12 14.04 -8.02
N THR A 32 -14.22 13.27 -7.92
CA THR A 32 -15.55 13.72 -8.35
C THR A 32 -16.05 14.88 -7.48
N GLU A 33 -16.94 15.71 -8.02
CA GLU A 33 -17.48 16.91 -7.33
C GLU A 33 -18.15 16.57 -6.00
N ASP A 34 -18.76 15.38 -5.91
CA ASP A 34 -19.40 14.88 -4.69
C ASP A 34 -18.42 14.33 -3.65
N GLY A 35 -17.13 14.23 -4.00
CA GLY A 35 -16.08 13.71 -3.12
C GLY A 35 -16.15 12.22 -2.84
N LEU A 36 -16.93 11.46 -3.61
CA LEU A 36 -17.16 10.03 -3.38
C LEU A 36 -16.22 9.11 -4.18
N SER A 37 -15.61 9.59 -5.24
CA SER A 37 -14.75 8.80 -6.10
C SER A 37 -13.43 9.49 -6.35
N TYR A 38 -12.35 8.70 -6.25
CA TYR A 38 -10.97 9.11 -6.57
C TYR A 38 -10.42 8.22 -7.67
N THR A 39 -9.68 8.83 -8.60
CA THR A 39 -8.90 8.10 -9.61
C THR A 39 -7.46 8.59 -9.54
N PHE A 40 -6.56 7.68 -9.22
CA PHE A 40 -5.12 7.95 -9.15
C PHE A 40 -4.45 7.50 -10.45
N THR A 41 -3.58 8.33 -11.00
CA THR A 41 -2.70 7.96 -12.10
C THR A 41 -1.34 7.60 -11.51
N MET A 42 -0.86 6.38 -11.77
CA MET A 42 0.43 5.91 -11.28
C MET A 42 1.56 6.52 -12.10
N LYS A 43 2.71 6.75 -11.47
CA LYS A 43 3.95 7.10 -12.17
C LYS A 43 4.39 5.96 -13.08
N ASP A 44 5.07 6.31 -14.18
CA ASP A 44 5.70 5.32 -15.06
C ASP A 44 7.03 4.81 -14.45
N GLY A 45 7.38 3.57 -14.77
CA GLY A 45 8.68 2.99 -14.43
C GLY A 45 8.88 2.65 -12.95
N LEU A 46 7.80 2.56 -12.17
CA LEU A 46 7.87 2.11 -10.78
C LEU A 46 8.29 0.64 -10.70
N LYS A 47 9.19 0.33 -9.78
CA LYS A 47 9.71 -1.02 -9.56
C LYS A 47 9.83 -1.35 -8.09
N TRP A 48 9.64 -2.62 -7.79
CA TRP A 48 10.06 -3.22 -6.52
C TRP A 48 11.58 -3.35 -6.45
N SER A 49 12.13 -3.56 -5.26
CA SER A 49 13.58 -3.71 -5.04
C SER A 49 14.20 -4.91 -5.76
N ASP A 50 13.41 -5.89 -6.16
CA ASP A 50 13.83 -7.03 -6.99
C ASP A 50 13.81 -6.75 -8.50
N GLY A 51 13.41 -5.54 -8.91
CA GLY A 51 13.31 -5.10 -10.29
C GLY A 51 12.00 -5.44 -10.99
N THR A 52 11.07 -6.12 -10.34
CA THR A 52 9.72 -6.36 -10.89
C THR A 52 8.89 -5.09 -10.91
N GLU A 53 7.92 -5.00 -11.83
CA GLU A 53 7.06 -3.84 -11.99
C GLU A 53 6.16 -3.65 -10.77
N LEU A 54 6.02 -2.38 -10.33
CA LEU A 54 5.04 -1.93 -9.34
C LEU A 54 4.00 -1.07 -10.06
N ASN A 55 2.72 -1.40 -9.92
CA ASN A 55 1.63 -0.68 -10.58
C ASN A 55 0.34 -0.69 -9.73
N ALA A 56 -0.76 -0.19 -10.33
CA ALA A 56 -2.05 -0.07 -9.65
C ALA A 56 -2.62 -1.41 -9.15
N LYS A 57 -2.27 -2.54 -9.77
CA LYS A 57 -2.72 -3.87 -9.34
C LYS A 57 -2.14 -4.27 -8.00
N ASP A 58 -0.90 -3.84 -7.70
CA ASP A 58 -0.29 -4.04 -6.38
C ASP A 58 -1.02 -3.25 -5.30
N VAL A 59 -1.49 -2.05 -5.62
CA VAL A 59 -2.28 -1.22 -4.71
C VAL A 59 -3.64 -1.88 -4.43
N GLU A 60 -4.34 -2.32 -5.48
CA GLU A 60 -5.61 -3.03 -5.36
C GLU A 60 -5.48 -4.27 -4.48
N TYR A 61 -4.53 -5.14 -4.81
CA TYR A 61 -4.22 -6.33 -4.01
C TYR A 61 -3.99 -5.98 -2.53
N SER A 62 -3.15 -4.99 -2.28
CA SER A 62 -2.73 -4.64 -0.91
C SER A 62 -3.87 -4.07 -0.08
N TRP A 63 -4.74 -3.27 -0.67
CA TRP A 63 -5.88 -2.70 0.04
C TRP A 63 -6.97 -3.72 0.28
N GLN A 64 -7.23 -4.65 -0.67
CA GLN A 64 -8.12 -5.80 -0.44
C GLN A 64 -7.58 -6.68 0.68
N ARG A 65 -6.26 -6.93 0.69
CA ARG A 65 -5.58 -7.69 1.75
C ARG A 65 -5.70 -6.99 3.11
N LEU A 66 -5.52 -5.66 3.16
CA LEU A 66 -5.67 -4.89 4.41
C LEU A 66 -7.06 -5.04 5.02
N ALA A 67 -8.10 -5.02 4.18
CA ALA A 67 -9.48 -5.14 4.60
C ALA A 67 -9.92 -6.58 4.92
N ASN A 68 -9.19 -7.58 4.42
CA ASN A 68 -9.55 -8.99 4.59
C ASN A 68 -9.35 -9.42 6.05
N PRO A 69 -10.41 -9.92 6.74
CA PRO A 69 -10.30 -10.38 8.12
C PRO A 69 -9.25 -11.47 8.34
N ASP A 70 -9.02 -12.34 7.33
CA ASP A 70 -8.04 -13.43 7.41
C ASP A 70 -6.59 -12.91 7.49
N THR A 71 -6.36 -11.66 7.05
CA THR A 71 -5.04 -11.01 7.20
C THR A 71 -4.75 -10.62 8.65
N GLY A 72 -5.80 -10.36 9.46
CA GLY A 72 -5.66 -9.96 10.85
C GLY A 72 -4.94 -8.63 11.06
N ALA A 73 -5.07 -7.69 10.12
CA ALA A 73 -4.39 -6.40 10.18
C ALA A 73 -5.00 -5.50 11.26
N ASP A 74 -4.15 -4.96 12.15
CA ASP A 74 -4.57 -4.07 13.25
C ASP A 74 -5.29 -2.80 12.76
N TYR A 75 -4.92 -2.31 11.57
CA TYR A 75 -5.48 -1.10 10.97
C TYR A 75 -6.56 -1.35 9.91
N ALA A 76 -7.09 -2.57 9.80
CA ALA A 76 -8.16 -2.91 8.86
C ALA A 76 -9.38 -1.98 8.97
N TYR A 77 -9.70 -1.50 10.18
CA TYR A 77 -10.82 -0.58 10.41
C TYR A 77 -10.70 0.75 9.64
N LEU A 78 -9.51 1.17 9.24
CA LEU A 78 -9.32 2.39 8.43
C LEU A 78 -9.90 2.26 7.03
N THR A 79 -10.09 1.03 6.52
CA THR A 79 -10.71 0.79 5.21
C THR A 79 -12.22 1.02 5.20
N THR A 80 -12.86 1.25 6.36
CA THR A 80 -14.31 1.48 6.47
C THR A 80 -14.80 2.76 5.78
N VAL A 81 -13.89 3.67 5.43
CA VAL A 81 -14.20 4.86 4.61
C VAL A 81 -14.44 4.50 3.14
N ILE A 82 -13.95 3.34 2.70
CA ILE A 82 -14.09 2.83 1.33
C ILE A 82 -15.38 2.03 1.24
N ALA A 83 -16.14 2.24 0.16
CA ALA A 83 -17.33 1.47 -0.11
C ALA A 83 -16.99 -0.01 -0.38
N THR A 84 -17.94 -0.89 -0.17
CA THR A 84 -17.83 -2.32 -0.45
C THR A 84 -18.76 -2.75 -1.59
N LYS A 85 -18.31 -3.73 -2.36
CA LYS A 85 -19.12 -4.42 -3.38
C LYS A 85 -20.07 -5.43 -2.71
N ASP A 86 -20.99 -5.98 -3.49
CA ASP A 86 -21.97 -6.97 -3.01
C ASP A 86 -21.32 -8.24 -2.44
N ASP A 87 -20.11 -8.58 -2.89
CA ASP A 87 -19.33 -9.72 -2.39
C ASP A 87 -18.55 -9.44 -1.10
N GLY A 88 -18.66 -8.20 -0.59
CA GLY A 88 -17.99 -7.76 0.63
C GLY A 88 -16.55 -7.27 0.44
N THR A 89 -16.00 -7.31 -0.78
CA THR A 89 -14.69 -6.72 -1.08
C THR A 89 -14.78 -5.21 -1.20
N LEU A 90 -13.64 -4.50 -1.09
CA LEU A 90 -13.60 -3.07 -1.28
C LEU A 90 -13.97 -2.68 -2.72
N ASP A 91 -14.72 -1.59 -2.87
CA ASP A 91 -15.07 -1.01 -4.17
C ASP A 91 -13.91 -0.18 -4.72
N ILE A 92 -12.87 -0.89 -5.10
CA ILE A 92 -11.63 -0.39 -5.71
C ILE A 92 -11.32 -1.19 -6.96
N GLU A 93 -10.60 -0.58 -7.89
CA GLU A 93 -10.25 -1.23 -9.15
C GLU A 93 -8.96 -0.65 -9.75
N ALA A 94 -8.04 -1.54 -10.13
CA ALA A 94 -6.91 -1.19 -10.97
C ALA A 94 -7.29 -1.37 -12.45
N SER A 95 -6.86 -0.44 -13.31
CA SER A 95 -7.02 -0.60 -14.76
C SER A 95 -6.24 -1.82 -15.26
N GLU A 96 -6.68 -2.38 -16.39
CA GLU A 96 -6.07 -3.57 -16.99
C GLU A 96 -4.57 -3.38 -17.27
N ASP A 97 -4.18 -2.17 -17.68
CA ASP A 97 -2.78 -1.79 -17.94
C ASP A 97 -1.99 -1.40 -16.67
N GLY A 98 -2.62 -1.40 -15.50
CA GLY A 98 -2.02 -1.06 -14.22
C GLY A 98 -1.69 0.43 -14.02
N LYS A 99 -2.14 1.32 -14.89
CA LYS A 99 -1.77 2.74 -14.86
C LYS A 99 -2.67 3.60 -13.98
N THR A 100 -3.92 3.19 -13.78
CA THR A 100 -4.88 3.93 -12.94
C THR A 100 -5.48 3.05 -11.87
N PHE A 101 -5.78 3.68 -10.74
CA PHE A 101 -6.40 3.06 -9.58
C PHE A 101 -7.61 3.88 -9.13
N SER A 102 -8.77 3.27 -9.11
CA SER A 102 -10.03 3.92 -8.75
C SER A 102 -10.55 3.44 -7.41
N VAL A 103 -11.11 4.37 -6.63
CA VAL A 103 -11.65 4.10 -5.29
C VAL A 103 -12.98 4.80 -5.13
N ASN A 104 -13.99 4.08 -4.64
CA ASN A 104 -15.28 4.64 -4.23
C ASN A 104 -15.41 4.66 -2.71
N LEU A 105 -15.83 5.80 -2.16
CA LEU A 105 -16.00 6.01 -0.72
C LEU A 105 -17.48 5.89 -0.31
N VAL A 106 -17.72 5.55 0.95
CA VAL A 106 -19.09 5.53 1.53
C VAL A 106 -19.66 6.92 1.75
N ALA A 107 -18.78 7.91 1.99
CA ALA A 107 -19.11 9.30 2.20
C ALA A 107 -17.87 10.16 1.89
N PRO A 108 -18.02 11.48 1.63
CA PRO A 108 -16.88 12.37 1.47
C PRO A 108 -15.96 12.31 2.69
N CYS A 109 -14.66 12.12 2.46
CA CYS A 109 -13.66 11.95 3.51
C CYS A 109 -12.52 12.95 3.32
N ALA A 110 -12.47 13.98 4.16
CA ALA A 110 -11.49 15.06 4.04
C ALA A 110 -10.03 14.60 4.26
N TYR A 111 -9.84 13.48 4.96
CA TYR A 111 -8.51 12.91 5.26
C TYR A 111 -8.17 11.68 4.41
N PHE A 112 -8.90 11.45 3.31
CA PHE A 112 -8.66 10.24 2.50
C PHE A 112 -7.25 10.21 1.88
N LEU A 113 -6.74 11.34 1.40
CA LEU A 113 -5.39 11.42 0.87
C LEU A 113 -4.32 11.22 1.96
N ASP A 114 -4.60 11.62 3.21
CA ASP A 114 -3.73 11.32 4.35
C ASP A 114 -3.65 9.82 4.62
N LEU A 115 -4.77 9.09 4.46
CA LEU A 115 -4.75 7.62 4.52
C LEU A 115 -3.88 7.01 3.42
N CYS A 116 -3.88 7.60 2.23
CA CYS A 116 -3.01 7.15 1.13
C CYS A 116 -1.51 7.32 1.42
N ALA A 117 -1.15 8.18 2.39
CA ALA A 117 0.21 8.36 2.89
C ALA A 117 0.48 7.57 4.19
N PHE A 118 -0.51 6.88 4.72
CA PHE A 118 -0.37 6.13 5.96
C PHE A 118 0.18 4.72 5.68
N PRO A 119 1.16 4.22 6.46
CA PRO A 119 1.86 2.96 6.18
C PRO A 119 0.97 1.73 6.01
N ALA A 120 -0.20 1.67 6.64
CA ALA A 120 -1.12 0.56 6.48
C ALA A 120 -1.66 0.44 5.04
N PHE A 121 -1.69 1.54 4.29
CA PHE A 121 -2.13 1.60 2.89
C PHE A 121 -0.99 1.47 1.87
N TYR A 122 0.23 1.23 2.31
CA TYR A 122 1.35 1.01 1.39
C TYR A 122 1.18 -0.31 0.65
N PRO A 123 1.40 -0.35 -0.67
CA PRO A 123 1.35 -1.59 -1.42
C PRO A 123 2.47 -2.53 -1.00
N VAL A 124 2.16 -3.82 -1.05
CA VAL A 124 3.07 -4.94 -0.78
C VAL A 124 3.13 -5.86 -2.01
N PRO A 125 4.28 -6.53 -2.25
CA PRO A 125 4.45 -7.36 -3.44
C PRO A 125 3.72 -8.70 -3.28
N GLN A 126 2.63 -8.91 -4.01
CA GLN A 126 1.78 -10.11 -3.93
C GLN A 126 2.59 -11.40 -4.05
N ALA A 127 3.48 -11.50 -5.04
CA ALA A 127 4.27 -12.71 -5.27
C ALA A 127 5.16 -13.07 -4.06
N SER A 128 5.72 -12.07 -3.38
CA SER A 128 6.52 -12.29 -2.16
C SER A 128 5.65 -12.69 -0.98
N VAL A 129 4.50 -12.03 -0.82
CA VAL A 129 3.56 -12.27 0.28
C VAL A 129 3.02 -13.69 0.23
N GLU A 130 2.43 -14.08 -0.91
CA GLU A 130 1.78 -15.39 -1.08
C GLU A 130 2.78 -16.53 -1.32
N GLY A 131 3.97 -16.21 -1.83
CA GLY A 131 5.05 -17.17 -2.05
C GLY A 131 5.87 -17.50 -0.82
N ALA A 132 5.66 -16.82 0.31
CA ALA A 132 6.41 -17.06 1.52
C ALA A 132 6.05 -18.39 2.21
N ASP A 133 7.04 -19.12 2.65
CA ASP A 133 6.82 -20.31 3.46
C ASP A 133 6.05 -19.96 4.74
N GLY A 134 4.97 -20.68 5.00
CA GLY A 134 4.10 -20.45 6.16
C GLY A 134 3.06 -19.34 5.98
N TYR A 135 2.88 -18.81 4.77
CA TYR A 135 1.88 -17.76 4.49
C TYR A 135 0.47 -18.11 4.97
N ALA A 136 0.06 -19.36 4.79
CA ALA A 136 -1.29 -19.82 5.19
C ALA A 136 -1.58 -19.65 6.70
N ASP A 137 -0.53 -19.78 7.53
CA ASP A 137 -0.63 -19.69 8.99
C ASP A 137 -0.22 -18.30 9.51
N ASN A 138 0.63 -17.60 8.74
CA ASN A 138 1.16 -16.28 9.08
C ASN A 138 1.24 -15.38 7.84
N PRO A 139 0.25 -14.53 7.58
CA PRO A 139 0.26 -13.61 6.45
C PRO A 139 1.43 -12.60 6.43
N GLY A 140 2.15 -12.45 7.54
CA GLY A 140 3.34 -11.60 7.67
C GLY A 140 4.67 -12.33 7.47
N ALA A 141 4.67 -13.63 7.17
CA ALA A 141 5.90 -14.44 7.06
C ALA A 141 6.90 -13.91 6.04
N TRP A 142 6.44 -13.25 4.97
CA TRP A 142 7.25 -12.74 3.88
C TRP A 142 8.26 -11.62 4.24
N CYS A 143 8.05 -10.93 5.36
CA CYS A 143 8.86 -9.78 5.78
C CYS A 143 9.39 -9.91 7.22
N THR A 144 9.79 -11.10 7.63
CA THR A 144 10.33 -11.39 8.97
C THR A 144 11.85 -11.42 9.02
N GLU A 145 12.52 -11.35 7.88
CA GLU A 145 13.98 -11.36 7.74
C GLU A 145 14.44 -10.24 6.81
N ALA A 146 15.73 -9.87 6.90
CA ALA A 146 16.34 -8.91 5.99
C ALA A 146 16.29 -9.41 4.53
N GLY A 147 16.27 -8.46 3.57
CA GLY A 147 16.21 -8.76 2.14
C GLY A 147 14.80 -8.95 1.58
N PHE A 148 13.75 -8.68 2.36
CA PHE A 148 12.39 -8.68 1.83
C PHE A 148 12.23 -7.64 0.70
N VAL A 149 11.37 -7.96 -0.27
CA VAL A 149 11.09 -7.07 -1.40
C VAL A 149 10.35 -5.82 -0.92
N SER A 150 10.82 -4.66 -1.32
CA SER A 150 10.34 -3.35 -0.86
C SER A 150 10.19 -2.35 -2.00
N SER A 151 9.57 -1.20 -1.76
CA SER A 151 9.31 -0.17 -2.77
C SER A 151 9.85 1.21 -2.39
N GLY A 152 10.28 1.37 -1.16
CA GLY A 152 10.72 2.65 -0.59
C GLY A 152 12.13 3.04 -0.98
N PRO A 153 12.62 4.16 -0.42
CA PRO A 153 13.93 4.72 -0.74
C PRO A 153 15.09 3.84 -0.25
N MET A 154 14.84 2.90 0.65
CA MET A 154 15.85 2.05 1.26
C MET A 154 15.43 0.59 1.25
N VAL A 155 16.40 -0.30 1.24
CA VAL A 155 16.23 -1.75 1.35
C VAL A 155 16.75 -2.21 2.71
N CYS A 156 16.03 -3.11 3.39
CA CYS A 156 16.52 -3.72 4.63
C CYS A 156 17.60 -4.75 4.31
N THR A 157 18.85 -4.42 4.60
CA THR A 157 20.01 -5.26 4.31
C THR A 157 20.49 -6.08 5.51
N GLY A 158 20.03 -5.74 6.70
CA GLY A 158 20.35 -6.47 7.92
C GLY A 158 19.27 -6.39 8.97
N TRP A 159 18.95 -7.50 9.62
CA TRP A 159 18.00 -7.55 10.72
C TRP A 159 18.46 -8.51 11.82
N LYS A 160 18.77 -7.94 12.98
CA LYS A 160 19.00 -8.68 14.22
C LYS A 160 17.79 -8.47 15.12
N HIS A 161 16.98 -9.50 15.27
CA HIS A 161 15.76 -9.44 16.07
C HIS A 161 16.02 -8.92 17.48
N ASN A 162 15.22 -7.95 17.94
CA ASN A 162 15.33 -7.24 19.22
C ASN A 162 16.61 -6.42 19.44
N GLU A 163 17.44 -6.23 18.42
CA GLU A 163 18.66 -5.42 18.49
C GLU A 163 18.65 -4.26 17.49
N SER A 164 18.71 -4.56 16.19
CA SER A 164 18.90 -3.55 15.14
C SER A 164 18.38 -3.98 13.78
N MET A 165 18.02 -2.98 12.96
CA MET A 165 17.78 -3.13 11.52
C MET A 165 18.71 -2.17 10.77
N THR A 166 19.26 -2.65 9.65
CA THR A 166 20.11 -1.85 8.75
C THR A 166 19.38 -1.66 7.44
N TYR A 167 19.37 -0.42 6.98
CA TYR A 167 18.78 -0.02 5.70
C TYR A 167 19.84 0.68 4.84
N GLU A 168 19.83 0.41 3.54
CA GLU A 168 20.72 1.00 2.52
C GLU A 168 19.91 1.47 1.30
#